data_6d4671f3ce7cadb85ea60be7567e94fc
#
_entry.id   6d4671f3ce7cadb85ea60be7567e94fc
#
_cell.length_a   1.000
_cell.length_b   1.000
_cell.length_c   1.000
_cell.angle_alpha   90.00
_cell.angle_beta   90.00
_cell.angle_gamma   90.00
#
_symmetry.space_group_name_H-M   'P 1'
#
loop_
_entity.id
_entity.type
_entity.pdbx_description
1 polymer ?
#
loop_
_entity_poly.entity_id
_entity_poly.type
_entity_poly.pdbx_seq_one_letter_code
_entity_poly.pdbx_strand_id
1 'polypeptide(L)'
;MKQGGAFGKRLKDNTRVKDKQFILNGTRCPFLNDDNLCDIYIEMGEKCLCETCTNFPRHVEEFDNLKEVSLTMSCPEASRIMLAKKDKMTFVCKEGTDEEYGLKHNEPVRSLAFWKRPTVNK
;
A
#
# COMPACT_ATOMS: atom_id res chain seq x y z
N MET A 1 24.18 -17.22 6.80
CA MET A 1 23.21 -17.02 7.89
C MET A 1 23.92 -16.48 9.14
N LYS A 2 24.28 -15.19 9.16
CA LYS A 2 24.87 -14.52 10.36
C LYS A 2 24.74 -13.00 10.28
N GLN A 3 23.52 -12.47 10.10
CA GLN A 3 23.25 -11.03 10.28
C GLN A 3 21.97 -10.76 11.09
N GLY A 4 21.46 -11.76 11.81
CA GLY A 4 20.23 -11.64 12.59
C GLY A 4 20.27 -10.66 13.76
N GLY A 5 21.45 -10.25 14.25
CA GLY A 5 21.57 -9.43 15.45
C GLY A 5 21.21 -7.95 15.23
N ALA A 6 21.84 -7.30 14.25
CA ALA A 6 21.67 -5.86 14.01
C ALA A 6 20.32 -5.53 13.38
N PHE A 7 19.91 -6.31 12.37
CA PHE A 7 18.61 -6.15 11.71
C PHE A 7 17.44 -6.46 12.67
N GLY A 8 17.53 -7.55 13.44
CA GLY A 8 16.52 -7.92 14.44
C GLY A 8 16.35 -6.86 15.53
N LYS A 9 17.44 -6.23 15.98
CA LYS A 9 17.39 -5.11 16.91
C LYS A 9 16.71 -3.91 16.26
N ARG A 10 17.09 -3.53 15.04
CA ARG A 10 16.47 -2.42 14.29
C ARG A 10 14.96 -2.66 14.07
N LEU A 11 14.57 -3.90 13.81
CA LEU A 11 13.16 -4.26 13.66
C LEU A 11 12.38 -4.04 14.96
N LYS A 12 12.93 -4.51 16.10
CA LYS A 12 12.32 -4.31 17.43
C LYS A 12 12.20 -2.84 17.80
N ASP A 13 13.28 -2.08 17.61
CA ASP A 13 13.36 -0.68 18.03
C ASP A 13 12.45 0.22 17.19
N ASN A 14 12.16 -0.16 15.94
CA ASN A 14 11.35 0.63 15.01
C ASN A 14 9.95 0.05 14.75
N THR A 15 9.51 -0.93 15.54
CA THR A 15 8.16 -1.49 15.43
C THR A 15 7.39 -1.30 16.73
N ARG A 16 6.24 -0.66 16.62
CA ARG A 16 5.29 -0.52 17.72
C ARG A 16 4.30 -1.68 17.67
N VAL A 17 4.59 -2.74 18.42
CA VAL A 17 3.83 -4.01 18.40
C VAL A 17 2.35 -3.81 18.76
N LYS A 18 2.05 -2.92 19.74
CA LYS A 18 0.68 -2.61 20.16
C LYS A 18 -0.20 -2.11 19.02
N ASP A 19 0.35 -1.21 18.21
CA ASP A 19 -0.38 -0.50 17.16
C ASP A 19 -0.12 -1.11 15.78
N LYS A 20 0.70 -2.16 15.71
CA LYS A 20 1.14 -2.81 14.46
C LYS A 20 1.72 -1.81 13.44
N GLN A 21 2.45 -0.80 13.92
CA GLN A 21 2.97 0.29 13.12
C GLN A 21 4.49 0.39 13.19
N PHE A 22 5.10 0.87 12.12
CA PHE A 22 6.51 1.26 12.13
C PHE A 22 6.67 2.68 12.66
N ILE A 23 7.75 2.87 13.43
CA ILE A 23 8.15 4.19 13.93
C ILE A 23 8.99 4.84 12.83
N LEU A 24 8.42 5.85 12.18
CA LEU A 24 9.12 6.55 11.10
C LEU A 24 10.25 7.43 11.65
N ASN A 25 11.33 7.55 10.90
CA ASN A 25 12.38 8.53 11.16
C ASN A 25 12.04 9.81 10.37
N GLY A 26 11.32 10.73 11.02
CA GLY A 26 10.66 11.84 10.33
C GLY A 26 9.60 11.32 9.36
N THR A 27 9.79 11.56 8.06
CA THR A 27 8.92 11.06 6.98
C THR A 27 9.45 9.81 6.30
N ARG A 28 10.66 9.35 6.69
CA ARG A 28 11.34 8.21 6.05
C ARG A 28 11.06 6.92 6.80
N CYS A 29 10.80 5.86 6.03
CA CYS A 29 10.69 4.50 6.58
C CYS A 29 12.04 4.07 7.17
N PRO A 30 12.09 3.53 8.41
CA PRO A 30 13.33 3.11 9.07
C PRO A 30 14.00 1.90 8.41
N PHE A 31 13.31 1.22 7.51
CA PHE A 31 13.80 0.04 6.79
C PHE A 31 14.23 0.33 5.35
N LEU A 32 14.26 1.60 4.94
CA LEU A 32 14.91 1.98 3.68
C LEU A 32 16.41 2.15 3.93
N ASN A 33 17.22 1.49 3.10
CA ASN A 33 18.68 1.65 3.09
C ASN A 33 19.10 2.91 2.29
N ASP A 34 20.39 3.11 2.14
CA ASP A 34 20.95 4.27 1.46
C ASP A 34 20.64 4.26 -0.05
N ASP A 35 20.42 3.08 -0.63
CA ASP A 35 20.00 2.91 -2.03
C ASP A 35 18.49 3.05 -2.23
N ASN A 36 17.73 3.42 -1.19
CA ASN A 36 16.27 3.49 -1.18
C ASN A 36 15.57 2.15 -1.43
N LEU A 37 16.24 1.04 -1.10
CA LEU A 37 15.65 -0.29 -1.14
C LEU A 37 15.18 -0.72 0.26
N CYS A 38 14.19 -1.60 0.29
CA CYS A 38 13.60 -2.08 1.54
C CYS A 38 14.39 -3.26 2.12
N ASP A 39 15.01 -3.07 3.28
CA ASP A 39 15.78 -4.13 3.96
C ASP A 39 14.88 -5.29 4.44
N ILE A 40 13.61 -5.04 4.77
CA ILE A 40 12.67 -6.13 5.10
C ILE A 40 12.51 -7.04 3.89
N TYR A 41 12.34 -6.46 2.70
CA TYR A 41 12.22 -7.23 1.48
C TYR A 41 13.48 -8.02 1.16
N ILE A 42 14.66 -7.38 1.31
CA ILE A 42 15.97 -7.98 1.02
C ILE A 42 16.26 -9.12 1.99
N GLU A 43 16.06 -8.92 3.29
CA GLU A 43 16.45 -9.87 4.33
C GLU A 43 15.42 -10.97 4.58
N MET A 44 14.13 -10.67 4.43
CA MET A 44 13.03 -11.54 4.84
C MET A 44 12.08 -11.90 3.69
N GLY A 45 12.16 -11.21 2.56
CA GLY A 45 11.32 -11.44 1.39
C GLY A 45 9.94 -10.77 1.46
N GLU A 46 9.21 -10.88 0.36
CA GLU A 46 7.91 -10.25 0.14
C GLU A 46 6.86 -10.61 1.21
N LYS A 47 6.87 -11.85 1.67
CA LYS A 47 5.87 -12.37 2.64
C LYS A 47 5.95 -11.69 4.00
N CYS A 48 7.05 -11.00 4.29
CA CYS A 48 7.28 -10.29 5.56
C CYS A 48 6.97 -8.80 5.46
N LEU A 49 6.55 -8.32 4.31
CA LEU A 49 6.09 -6.95 4.16
C LEU A 49 4.78 -6.73 4.92
N CYS A 50 4.62 -5.53 5.50
CA CYS A 50 3.33 -5.14 6.06
C CYS A 50 2.31 -4.92 4.93
N GLU A 51 1.04 -4.94 5.28
CA GLU A 51 -0.07 -4.82 4.34
C GLU A 51 0.03 -3.58 3.45
N THR A 52 0.30 -2.43 4.04
CA THR A 52 0.49 -1.18 3.31
C THR A 52 1.57 -1.30 2.24
N CYS A 53 2.72 -1.92 2.59
CA CYS A 53 3.82 -2.11 1.65
C CYS A 53 3.51 -3.15 0.57
N THR A 54 2.72 -4.19 0.92
CA THR A 54 2.29 -5.22 -0.04
C THR A 54 1.29 -4.66 -1.04
N ASN A 55 0.37 -3.81 -0.59
CA ASN A 55 -0.68 -3.26 -1.45
C ASN A 55 -0.20 -2.05 -2.26
N PHE A 56 0.80 -1.30 -1.79
CA PHE A 56 1.36 -0.19 -2.55
C PHE A 56 1.88 -0.65 -3.93
N PRO A 57 1.61 0.06 -5.01
CA PRO A 57 0.95 1.37 -5.13
C PRO A 57 -0.56 1.30 -5.37
N ARG A 58 -1.22 0.17 -5.10
CA ARG A 58 -2.66 0.02 -5.29
C ARG A 58 -3.43 0.78 -4.21
N HIS A 59 -4.44 1.49 -4.64
CA HIS A 59 -5.42 2.14 -3.80
C HIS A 59 -6.77 1.50 -4.05
N VAL A 60 -7.42 1.05 -3.01
CA VAL A 60 -8.68 0.31 -3.08
C VAL A 60 -9.75 1.08 -2.33
N GLU A 61 -10.84 1.39 -3.01
CA GLU A 61 -12.04 1.97 -2.43
C GLU A 61 -13.21 0.98 -2.56
N GLU A 62 -13.98 0.83 -1.50
CA GLU A 62 -15.12 -0.08 -1.47
C GLU A 62 -16.43 0.71 -1.33
N PHE A 63 -17.38 0.43 -2.21
CA PHE A 63 -18.71 1.03 -2.26
C PHE A 63 -19.74 -0.08 -2.36
N ASP A 64 -20.45 -0.39 -1.31
CA ASP A 64 -21.46 -1.46 -1.27
C ASP A 64 -21.02 -2.76 -1.99
N ASN A 65 -21.40 -2.90 -3.25
CA ASN A 65 -21.09 -4.04 -4.10
C ASN A 65 -20.03 -3.73 -5.18
N LEU A 66 -19.40 -2.58 -5.13
CA LEU A 66 -18.39 -2.16 -6.08
C LEU A 66 -17.06 -1.92 -5.37
N LYS A 67 -16.01 -2.52 -5.89
CA LYS A 67 -14.62 -2.26 -5.47
C LYS A 67 -13.88 -1.54 -6.59
N GLU A 68 -13.36 -0.37 -6.29
CA GLU A 68 -12.53 0.40 -7.21
C GLU A 68 -11.05 0.20 -6.86
N VAL A 69 -10.26 -0.21 -7.84
CA VAL A 69 -8.81 -0.36 -7.68
C VAL A 69 -8.11 0.63 -8.60
N SER A 70 -7.30 1.49 -8.02
CA SER A 70 -6.51 2.48 -8.74
C SER A 70 -5.04 2.44 -8.32
N LEU A 71 -4.19 3.21 -8.99
CA LEU A 71 -2.79 3.37 -8.60
C LEU A 71 -2.58 4.76 -8.01
N THR A 72 -1.86 4.82 -6.88
CA THR A 72 -1.51 6.10 -6.28
C THR A 72 -0.41 6.80 -7.06
N MET A 73 -0.57 8.11 -7.25
CA MET A 73 0.44 8.98 -7.89
C MET A 73 1.70 9.18 -7.04
N SER A 74 1.71 8.75 -5.80
CA SER A 74 2.92 8.77 -4.96
C SER A 74 3.97 7.73 -5.38
N CYS A 75 3.61 6.77 -6.22
CA CYS A 75 4.55 5.86 -6.86
C CYS A 75 5.14 6.51 -8.12
N PRO A 76 6.48 6.73 -8.20
CA PRO A 76 7.11 7.36 -9.36
C PRO A 76 6.83 6.62 -10.67
N GLU A 77 6.81 5.29 -10.64
CA GLU A 77 6.54 4.48 -11.83
C GLU A 77 5.08 4.55 -12.26
N ALA A 78 4.13 4.51 -11.31
CA ALA A 78 2.72 4.73 -11.62
C ALA A 78 2.50 6.12 -12.26
N SER A 79 3.12 7.16 -11.70
CA SER A 79 3.07 8.51 -12.25
C SER A 79 3.67 8.59 -13.65
N ARG A 80 4.82 7.94 -13.86
CA ARG A 80 5.46 7.89 -15.18
C ARG A 80 4.56 7.26 -16.24
N ILE A 81 3.94 6.12 -15.92
CA ILE A 81 3.02 5.41 -16.82
C ILE A 81 1.78 6.27 -17.11
N MET A 82 1.19 6.86 -16.08
CA MET A 82 -0.02 7.66 -16.20
C MET A 82 0.22 8.93 -17.04
N LEU A 83 1.35 9.61 -16.81
CA LEU A 83 1.70 10.83 -17.55
C LEU A 83 2.14 10.55 -19.00
N ALA A 84 2.69 9.37 -19.29
CA ALA A 84 3.07 8.97 -20.64
C ALA A 84 1.85 8.56 -21.50
N LYS A 85 0.70 8.29 -20.89
CA LYS A 85 -0.50 7.86 -21.60
C LYS A 85 -1.14 9.06 -22.33
N LYS A 86 -1.32 8.91 -23.63
CA LYS A 86 -1.93 9.95 -24.49
C LYS A 86 -3.45 9.85 -24.59
N ASP A 87 -3.97 8.66 -24.32
CA ASP A 87 -5.40 8.39 -24.42
C ASP A 87 -6.11 8.75 -23.10
N LYS A 88 -7.41 9.00 -23.19
CA LYS A 88 -8.25 9.19 -22.02
C LYS A 88 -8.21 7.95 -21.12
N MET A 89 -8.18 8.17 -19.82
CA MET A 89 -8.33 7.08 -18.86
C MET A 89 -9.71 6.44 -19.01
N THR A 90 -9.73 5.13 -19.08
CA THR A 90 -10.94 4.33 -19.12
C THR A 90 -10.97 3.41 -17.92
N PHE A 91 -12.14 3.23 -17.33
CA PHE A 91 -12.36 2.24 -16.29
C PHE A 91 -12.79 0.92 -16.92
N VAL A 92 -12.19 -0.15 -16.45
CA VAL A 92 -12.58 -1.51 -16.84
C VAL A 92 -13.37 -2.09 -15.69
N CYS A 93 -14.65 -2.37 -15.92
CA CYS A 93 -15.51 -3.05 -14.95
C CYS A 93 -15.49 -4.56 -15.26
N LYS A 94 -15.16 -5.36 -14.26
CA LYS A 94 -15.15 -6.84 -14.35
C LYS A 94 -15.80 -7.40 -13.11
N GLU A 95 -16.54 -8.49 -13.29
CA GLU A 95 -16.91 -9.35 -12.17
C GLU A 95 -15.71 -10.21 -11.82
N GLY A 96 -15.33 -10.24 -10.55
CA GLY A 96 -14.17 -10.99 -10.10
C GLY A 96 -14.05 -11.03 -8.58
N THR A 97 -13.09 -11.79 -8.10
CA THR A 97 -12.79 -11.93 -6.67
C THR A 97 -11.53 -11.14 -6.31
N ASP A 98 -11.38 -10.81 -5.02
CA ASP A 98 -10.20 -10.10 -4.53
C ASP A 98 -8.88 -10.86 -4.76
N GLU A 99 -8.94 -12.18 -4.74
CA GLU A 99 -7.78 -13.04 -5.00
C GLU A 99 -7.25 -12.87 -6.43
N GLU A 100 -8.17 -12.68 -7.40
CA GLU A 100 -7.83 -12.47 -8.82
C GLU A 100 -7.07 -11.15 -9.03
N TYR A 101 -7.31 -10.16 -8.17
CA TYR A 101 -6.61 -8.87 -8.21
C TYR A 101 -5.38 -8.80 -7.30
N GLY A 102 -5.01 -9.91 -6.65
CA GLY A 102 -3.86 -9.98 -5.73
C GLY A 102 -4.02 -9.10 -4.50
N LEU A 103 -5.25 -8.81 -4.12
CA LEU A 103 -5.58 -8.04 -2.92
C LEU A 103 -5.61 -8.99 -1.73
N LYS A 104 -4.88 -8.64 -0.67
CA LYS A 104 -5.00 -9.36 0.60
C LYS A 104 -6.14 -8.74 1.39
N HIS A 105 -7.18 -9.53 1.66
CA HIS A 105 -8.20 -9.14 2.61
C HIS A 105 -7.58 -9.01 4.00
N ASN A 106 -7.69 -7.83 4.53
CA ASN A 106 -7.69 -7.62 5.96
C ASN A 106 -9.00 -6.94 6.32
N GLU A 107 -9.52 -7.29 7.46
CA GLU A 107 -10.76 -6.86 8.12
C GLU A 107 -11.33 -5.52 7.65
N PRO A 108 -12.66 -5.34 7.73
CA PRO A 108 -13.33 -4.15 7.18
C PRO A 108 -12.64 -2.91 7.70
N VAL A 109 -11.99 -2.19 6.81
CA VAL A 109 -11.53 -0.85 7.08
C VAL A 109 -12.79 -0.07 7.45
N ARG A 110 -12.92 0.28 8.73
CA ARG A 110 -13.93 1.25 9.15
C ARG A 110 -13.78 2.44 8.24
N SER A 111 -14.70 2.57 7.30
CA SER A 111 -14.76 3.68 6.37
C SER A 111 -14.60 4.97 7.15
N LEU A 112 -13.49 5.66 6.96
CA LEU A 112 -13.46 7.08 7.22
C LEU A 112 -14.41 7.70 6.20
N ALA A 113 -15.67 7.84 6.60
CA ALA A 113 -16.68 8.55 5.88
C ALA A 113 -16.28 10.02 5.76
N PHE A 114 -15.52 10.36 4.72
CA PHE A 114 -15.11 11.73 4.50
C PHE A 114 -15.28 12.20 3.05
N TRP A 115 -16.39 11.86 2.42
CA TRP A 115 -16.93 12.61 1.28
C TRP A 115 -18.42 12.33 1.15
N LYS A 116 -19.23 13.15 1.81
CA LYS A 116 -20.63 13.30 1.37
C LYS A 116 -20.59 13.96 0.00
N ARG A 117 -20.95 13.20 -1.03
CA ARG A 117 -21.23 13.81 -2.34
C ARG A 117 -22.34 14.86 -2.17
N PRO A 118 -22.20 16.06 -2.74
CA PRO A 118 -23.35 16.95 -2.83
C PRO A 118 -24.42 16.25 -3.67
N THR A 119 -25.62 16.12 -3.11
CA THR A 119 -26.80 15.68 -3.85
C THR A 119 -27.06 16.70 -4.95
N VAL A 120 -26.84 16.29 -6.19
CA VAL A 120 -27.30 17.07 -7.34
C VAL A 120 -28.81 16.87 -7.42
N ASN A 121 -29.57 17.83 -6.90
CA ASN A 121 -31.00 17.90 -7.17
C ASN A 121 -31.19 18.12 -8.66
N LYS A 122 -31.96 17.23 -9.31
CA LYS A 122 -32.52 17.44 -10.64
C LYS A 122 -33.64 18.45 -10.57
#